data_5d12c1aa778abd945d87e120b18c7d26
#
_entry.id   5d12c1aa778abd945d87e120b18c7d26
#
_cell.length_a   1.000
_cell.length_b   1.000
_cell.length_c   1.000
_cell.angle_alpha   90.00
_cell.angle_beta   90.00
_cell.angle_gamma   90.00
#
_symmetry.space_group_name_H-M   'P 1'
#
loop_
_entity.id
_entity.type
_entity.pdbx_description
1 polymer ?
#
loop_
_entity_poly.entity_id
_entity_poly.type
_entity_poly.pdbx_seq_one_letter_code
_entity_poly.pdbx_strand_id
1 'polypeptide(L)'
;RHIVELGNAGLIFIYDELEADTAVTWSYLLHTIEHPMIIKNDKGVMHITATNAGGMSDAYLFANDKLETKQTDQFFYPAVNWLRADDKGYFAPYKNHWHFTATSPHSPVYRFATVVSTHGQGSAGVVPEKISKDTLKAGGWIIKMNISPKGKATFTIENKAENIVLEYDGSTKITEEGRTVILKDQVPELEI
;
A
#
# COMPACT_ATOMS: atom_id res chain seq x y z
N ARG A 1 9.85 -1.73 3.29
CA ARG A 1 8.66 -0.91 2.95
C ARG A 1 8.96 0.56 3.09
N HIS A 2 8.63 1.35 2.08
CA HIS A 2 8.66 2.82 2.10
C HIS A 2 7.22 3.33 2.10
N ILE A 3 6.94 4.31 2.96
CA ILE A 3 5.62 4.98 3.06
C ILE A 3 5.87 6.46 2.94
N VAL A 4 5.24 7.08 1.95
CA VAL A 4 5.38 8.52 1.66
C VAL A 4 4.00 9.17 1.64
N GLU A 5 3.77 10.12 2.51
CA GLU A 5 2.58 10.98 2.46
C GLU A 5 2.78 12.06 1.40
N LEU A 6 1.81 12.22 0.51
CA LEU A 6 1.86 13.11 -0.64
C LEU A 6 1.02 14.37 -0.39
N GLY A 7 1.57 15.30 0.38
CA GLY A 7 0.89 16.54 0.74
C GLY A 7 -0.33 16.32 1.63
N ASN A 8 -1.21 17.31 1.68
CA ASN A 8 -2.37 17.33 2.58
C ASN A 8 -3.65 16.70 1.97
N ALA A 9 -3.54 16.01 0.85
CA ALA A 9 -4.70 15.50 0.09
C ALA A 9 -5.18 14.11 0.49
N GLY A 10 -4.69 13.55 1.61
CA GLY A 10 -4.99 12.17 2.02
C GLY A 10 -4.46 11.13 1.03
N LEU A 11 -3.36 11.45 0.36
CA LEU A 11 -2.66 10.55 -0.55
C LEU A 11 -1.43 9.96 0.13
N ILE A 12 -1.29 8.64 0.00
CA ILE A 12 -0.12 7.89 0.51
C ILE A 12 0.41 7.03 -0.62
N PHE A 13 1.72 7.09 -0.86
CA PHE A 13 2.43 6.15 -1.71
C PHE A 13 3.15 5.13 -0.83
N ILE A 14 2.98 3.85 -1.14
CA ILE A 14 3.64 2.73 -0.47
C ILE A 14 4.43 1.97 -1.53
N TYR A 15 5.70 1.71 -1.24
CA TYR A 15 6.55 0.88 -2.08
C TYR A 15 7.19 -0.22 -1.25
N ASP A 16 6.93 -1.46 -1.64
CA ASP A 16 7.47 -2.65 -1.01
C ASP A 16 8.59 -3.25 -1.87
N GLU A 17 9.75 -3.38 -1.29
CA GLU A 17 10.88 -4.13 -1.80
C GLU A 17 11.03 -5.39 -0.96
N LEU A 18 10.97 -6.55 -1.60
CA LEU A 18 10.89 -7.85 -0.97
C LEU A 18 11.95 -8.76 -1.59
N GLU A 19 12.76 -9.39 -0.75
CA GLU A 19 13.83 -10.30 -1.15
C GLU A 19 13.89 -11.51 -0.22
N ALA A 20 14.18 -12.68 -0.79
CA ALA A 20 14.41 -13.92 -0.07
C ALA A 20 15.47 -14.76 -0.79
N ASP A 21 16.16 -15.64 -0.05
CA ASP A 21 17.21 -16.51 -0.58
C ASP A 21 16.68 -17.51 -1.62
N THR A 22 15.40 -17.83 -1.56
CA THR A 22 14.75 -18.76 -2.49
C THR A 22 13.46 -18.16 -3.05
N ALA A 23 12.99 -18.72 -4.16
CA ALA A 23 11.71 -18.31 -4.72
C ALA A 23 10.55 -18.68 -3.78
N VAL A 24 9.79 -17.68 -3.37
CA VAL A 24 8.60 -17.79 -2.52
C VAL A 24 7.44 -17.01 -3.13
N THR A 25 6.23 -17.19 -2.63
CA THR A 25 5.10 -16.31 -2.92
C THR A 25 5.08 -15.16 -1.92
N TRP A 26 4.79 -13.96 -2.42
CA TRP A 26 4.66 -12.75 -1.62
C TRP A 26 3.20 -12.34 -1.53
N SER A 27 2.75 -11.98 -0.35
CA SER A 27 1.36 -11.58 -0.14
C SER A 27 1.23 -10.13 0.30
N TYR A 28 0.46 -9.36 -0.45
CA TYR A 28 0.00 -8.05 -0.05
C TYR A 28 -1.31 -8.20 0.71
N LEU A 29 -1.37 -7.66 1.93
CA LEU A 29 -2.49 -7.85 2.86
C LEU A 29 -3.18 -6.51 3.15
N LEU A 30 -4.51 -6.51 3.10
CA LEU A 30 -5.36 -5.42 3.60
C LEU A 30 -6.46 -5.98 4.50
N HIS A 31 -6.86 -5.20 5.48
CA HIS A 31 -7.91 -5.56 6.43
C HIS A 31 -8.94 -4.45 6.55
N THR A 32 -10.21 -4.84 6.69
CA THR A 32 -11.31 -3.93 7.03
C THR A 32 -12.16 -4.54 8.15
N ILE A 33 -12.87 -3.70 8.88
CA ILE A 33 -13.59 -4.13 10.10
C ILE A 33 -15.03 -4.53 9.77
N GLU A 34 -15.79 -3.70 9.06
CA GLU A 34 -17.24 -3.86 8.98
C GLU A 34 -17.72 -4.50 7.68
N HIS A 35 -17.07 -4.19 6.59
CA HIS A 35 -17.54 -4.54 5.25
C HIS A 35 -16.43 -5.18 4.42
N PRO A 36 -16.76 -6.13 3.54
CA PRO A 36 -15.81 -6.63 2.56
C PRO A 36 -15.36 -5.48 1.64
N MET A 37 -14.11 -5.55 1.20
CA MET A 37 -13.58 -4.61 0.22
C MET A 37 -14.17 -4.88 -1.15
N ILE A 38 -14.38 -3.83 -1.94
CA ILE A 38 -14.75 -3.92 -3.34
C ILE A 38 -13.47 -3.94 -4.17
N ILE A 39 -13.28 -5.01 -4.97
CA ILE A 39 -12.07 -5.22 -5.74
C ILE A 39 -12.39 -5.16 -7.23
N LYS A 40 -11.68 -4.32 -7.97
CA LYS A 40 -11.77 -4.19 -9.42
C LYS A 40 -10.38 -4.28 -10.03
N ASN A 41 -10.28 -4.93 -11.19
CA ASN A 41 -9.05 -4.95 -11.98
C ASN A 41 -9.29 -4.18 -13.27
N ASP A 42 -8.53 -3.12 -13.49
CA ASP A 42 -8.56 -2.36 -14.74
C ASP A 42 -7.14 -2.12 -15.26
N LYS A 43 -6.90 -2.54 -16.50
CA LYS A 43 -5.63 -2.31 -17.22
C LYS A 43 -4.35 -2.67 -16.43
N GLY A 44 -4.43 -3.73 -15.61
CA GLY A 44 -3.31 -4.18 -14.78
C GLY A 44 -3.08 -3.34 -13.53
N VAL A 45 -4.08 -2.60 -13.10
CA VAL A 45 -4.13 -1.93 -11.79
C VAL A 45 -5.25 -2.56 -10.98
N MET A 46 -4.95 -2.98 -9.77
CA MET A 46 -5.96 -3.50 -8.86
C MET A 46 -6.45 -2.36 -7.97
N HIS A 47 -7.71 -1.98 -8.14
CA HIS A 47 -8.38 -0.98 -7.33
C HIS A 47 -9.18 -1.68 -6.22
N ILE A 48 -8.90 -1.34 -4.99
CA ILE A 48 -9.47 -1.91 -3.78
C ILE A 48 -10.09 -0.78 -2.97
N THR A 49 -11.42 -0.80 -2.83
CA THR A 49 -12.14 0.19 -2.04
C THR A 49 -12.55 -0.40 -0.70
N ALA A 50 -12.15 0.25 0.37
CA ALA A 50 -12.55 -0.04 1.75
C ALA A 50 -13.42 1.08 2.29
N THR A 51 -14.48 0.73 3.03
CA THR A 51 -15.40 1.69 3.63
C THR A 51 -15.53 1.40 5.12
N ASN A 52 -15.45 2.43 5.96
CA ASN A 52 -15.66 2.32 7.39
C ASN A 52 -16.18 3.65 7.96
N ALA A 53 -17.28 3.61 8.72
CA ALA A 53 -17.81 4.73 9.53
C ALA A 53 -17.87 6.08 8.79
N GLY A 54 -18.30 6.10 7.53
CA GLY A 54 -18.41 7.32 6.71
C GLY A 54 -17.12 7.77 6.02
N GLY A 55 -16.00 7.09 6.25
CA GLY A 55 -14.75 7.25 5.51
C GLY A 55 -14.61 6.21 4.40
N MET A 56 -13.86 6.54 3.38
CA MET A 56 -13.47 5.64 2.30
C MET A 56 -11.95 5.68 2.09
N SER A 57 -11.41 4.55 1.70
CA SER A 57 -10.01 4.41 1.28
C SER A 57 -9.97 3.61 -0.02
N ASP A 58 -9.40 4.21 -1.04
CA ASP A 58 -9.14 3.57 -2.32
C ASP A 58 -7.65 3.25 -2.44
N ALA A 59 -7.31 1.98 -2.48
CA ALA A 59 -5.95 1.51 -2.71
C ALA A 59 -5.81 1.03 -4.16
N TYR A 60 -4.85 1.60 -4.86
CA TYR A 60 -4.49 1.24 -6.23
C TYR A 60 -3.17 0.48 -6.18
N LEU A 61 -3.25 -0.85 -6.30
CA LEU A 61 -2.10 -1.75 -6.23
C LEU A 61 -1.55 -2.03 -7.63
N PHE A 62 -0.26 -1.80 -7.78
CA PHE A 62 0.52 -2.03 -8.99
C PHE A 62 1.53 -3.16 -8.72
N ALA A 63 1.59 -4.11 -9.61
CA ALA A 63 2.52 -5.22 -9.57
C ALA A 63 3.02 -5.55 -10.98
N ASN A 64 4.15 -6.26 -11.08
CA ASN A 64 4.71 -6.66 -12.38
C ASN A 64 3.88 -7.77 -13.04
N ASP A 65 3.25 -8.62 -12.24
CA ASP A 65 2.55 -9.80 -12.67
C ASP A 65 1.07 -9.78 -12.26
N LYS A 66 0.29 -10.70 -12.82
CA LYS A 66 -1.07 -10.95 -12.36
C LYS A 66 -1.02 -11.61 -10.97
N LEU A 67 -1.72 -11.02 -10.01
CA LEU A 67 -1.82 -11.52 -8.64
C LEU A 67 -3.04 -12.45 -8.51
N GLU A 68 -2.89 -13.49 -7.70
CA GLU A 68 -4.03 -14.27 -7.21
C GLU A 68 -4.65 -13.56 -6.01
N THR A 69 -5.98 -13.43 -6.00
CA THR A 69 -6.67 -12.67 -4.96
C THR A 69 -7.65 -13.53 -4.19
N LYS A 70 -7.70 -13.31 -2.89
CA LYS A 70 -8.66 -13.92 -1.98
C LYS A 70 -9.16 -12.89 -0.99
N GLN A 71 -10.45 -12.96 -0.68
CA GLN A 71 -11.03 -12.18 0.42
C GLN A 71 -11.86 -13.11 1.31
N THR A 72 -11.71 -12.98 2.63
CA THR A 72 -12.40 -13.79 3.62
C THR A 72 -12.54 -13.03 4.94
N ASP A 73 -13.55 -13.35 5.72
CA ASP A 73 -13.70 -12.94 7.12
C ASP A 73 -13.22 -14.02 8.10
N GLN A 74 -12.60 -15.10 7.59
CA GLN A 74 -12.06 -16.21 8.37
C GLN A 74 -10.54 -16.19 8.38
N PHE A 75 -9.93 -16.09 9.56
CA PHE A 75 -8.47 -16.06 9.69
C PHE A 75 -7.83 -17.43 9.74
N PHE A 76 -8.37 -18.29 10.61
CA PHE A 76 -7.80 -19.61 10.91
C PHE A 76 -8.92 -20.63 10.91
N TYR A 77 -8.53 -21.88 10.85
CA TYR A 77 -9.44 -22.99 11.10
C TYR A 77 -8.99 -23.76 12.36
N PRO A 78 -9.87 -23.87 13.37
CA PRO A 78 -11.11 -23.11 13.50
C PRO A 78 -10.84 -21.61 13.72
N ALA A 79 -11.72 -20.77 13.16
CA ALA A 79 -11.65 -19.32 13.43
C ALA A 79 -11.99 -19.08 14.90
N VAL A 80 -11.09 -18.44 15.61
CA VAL A 80 -11.29 -18.05 17.01
C VAL A 80 -11.64 -16.57 17.05
N ASN A 81 -12.90 -16.26 17.35
CA ASN A 81 -13.32 -14.92 17.65
C ASN A 81 -12.94 -14.60 19.09
N TRP A 82 -12.14 -13.56 19.27
CA TRP A 82 -11.88 -13.05 20.60
C TRP A 82 -13.18 -12.53 21.20
N LEU A 83 -13.44 -12.91 22.43
CA LEU A 83 -14.57 -12.42 23.21
C LEU A 83 -14.09 -11.25 24.09
N ARG A 84 -14.82 -10.15 24.07
CA ARG A 84 -14.61 -9.05 24.99
C ARG A 84 -15.67 -9.13 26.08
N ALA A 85 -15.27 -8.97 27.34
CA ALA A 85 -16.22 -8.72 28.42
C ALA A 85 -16.80 -7.31 28.26
N ASP A 86 -18.14 -7.19 28.27
CA ASP A 86 -18.79 -5.90 28.44
C ASP A 86 -18.64 -5.42 29.88
N ASP A 87 -19.17 -4.23 30.18
CA ASP A 87 -19.11 -3.62 31.53
C ASP A 87 -19.85 -4.43 32.60
N LYS A 88 -20.61 -5.45 32.19
CA LYS A 88 -21.35 -6.37 33.07
C LYS A 88 -20.68 -7.74 33.20
N GLY A 89 -19.52 -7.92 32.61
CA GLY A 89 -18.78 -9.18 32.57
C GLY A 89 -19.28 -10.21 31.56
N TYR A 90 -20.19 -9.84 30.65
CA TYR A 90 -20.63 -10.71 29.57
C TYR A 90 -19.66 -10.61 28.40
N PHE A 91 -19.42 -11.74 27.76
CA PHE A 91 -18.59 -11.82 26.55
C PHE A 91 -19.46 -11.65 25.31
N ALA A 92 -19.17 -10.63 24.52
CA ALA A 92 -19.76 -10.46 23.20
C ALA A 92 -18.76 -10.89 22.11
N PRO A 93 -19.19 -11.65 21.09
CA PRO A 93 -18.32 -11.97 19.98
C PRO A 93 -18.00 -10.70 19.18
N TYR A 94 -16.72 -10.49 18.87
CA TYR A 94 -16.33 -9.50 17.89
C TYR A 94 -16.73 -9.98 16.49
N LYS A 95 -17.15 -9.04 15.64
CA LYS A 95 -17.28 -9.32 14.22
C LYS A 95 -15.91 -9.70 13.66
N ASN A 96 -15.87 -10.66 12.77
CA ASN A 96 -14.65 -10.99 12.05
C ASN A 96 -14.27 -9.80 11.18
N HIS A 97 -12.96 -9.53 11.11
CA HIS A 97 -12.43 -8.59 10.15
C HIS A 97 -12.35 -9.25 8.77
N TRP A 98 -12.56 -8.46 7.75
CA TRP A 98 -12.34 -8.89 6.38
C TRP A 98 -10.86 -8.80 6.03
N HIS A 99 -10.34 -9.85 5.43
CA HIS A 99 -8.97 -9.96 4.96
C HIS A 99 -8.96 -10.07 3.46
N PHE A 100 -8.24 -9.18 2.83
CA PHE A 100 -7.87 -9.28 1.43
C PHE A 100 -6.41 -9.70 1.33
N THR A 101 -6.14 -10.65 0.45
CA THR A 101 -4.79 -11.10 0.10
C THR A 101 -4.62 -11.04 -1.40
N ALA A 102 -3.54 -10.42 -1.87
CA ALA A 102 -3.09 -10.49 -3.25
C ALA A 102 -1.71 -11.16 -3.27
N THR A 103 -1.62 -12.34 -3.90
CA THR A 103 -0.44 -13.21 -3.86
C THR A 103 0.28 -13.22 -5.19
N SER A 104 1.59 -13.04 -5.16
CA SER A 104 2.46 -13.06 -6.35
C SER A 104 2.71 -14.49 -6.85
N PRO A 105 3.16 -14.66 -8.09
CA PRO A 105 3.89 -15.86 -8.50
C PRO A 105 5.13 -16.10 -7.64
N HIS A 106 5.70 -17.29 -7.69
CA HIS A 106 6.96 -17.60 -7.01
C HIS A 106 8.11 -16.75 -7.58
N SER A 107 8.79 -16.00 -6.71
CA SER A 107 9.95 -15.18 -7.06
C SER A 107 10.84 -14.95 -5.85
N PRO A 108 12.18 -14.94 -5.96
CA PRO A 108 13.06 -14.55 -4.87
C PRO A 108 13.02 -13.03 -4.60
N VAL A 109 12.67 -12.23 -5.60
CA VAL A 109 12.54 -10.76 -5.49
C VAL A 109 11.17 -10.34 -5.99
N TYR A 110 10.48 -9.50 -5.24
CA TYR A 110 9.20 -8.95 -5.66
C TYR A 110 9.02 -7.50 -5.20
N ARG A 111 8.18 -6.75 -5.90
CA ARG A 111 7.88 -5.37 -5.56
C ARG A 111 6.40 -5.10 -5.75
N PHE A 112 5.83 -4.42 -4.75
CA PHE A 112 4.51 -3.84 -4.84
C PHE A 112 4.61 -2.33 -4.75
N ALA A 113 3.79 -1.64 -5.51
CA ALA A 113 3.58 -0.22 -5.33
C ALA A 113 2.10 0.05 -5.14
N THR A 114 1.75 0.88 -4.17
CA THR A 114 0.35 1.20 -3.88
C THR A 114 0.20 2.70 -3.73
N VAL A 115 -0.81 3.26 -4.37
CA VAL A 115 -1.30 4.60 -4.08
C VAL A 115 -2.58 4.46 -3.30
N VAL A 116 -2.64 5.05 -2.12
CA VAL A 116 -3.85 5.06 -1.27
C VAL A 116 -4.40 6.47 -1.25
N SER A 117 -5.69 6.62 -1.56
CA SER A 117 -6.45 7.85 -1.44
C SER A 117 -7.51 7.70 -0.36
N THR A 118 -7.46 8.53 0.68
CA THR A 118 -8.47 8.55 1.75
C THR A 118 -9.38 9.77 1.58
N HIS A 119 -10.68 9.55 1.72
CA HIS A 119 -11.67 10.62 1.54
C HIS A 119 -12.97 10.33 2.30
N GLY A 120 -13.82 11.32 2.47
CA GLY A 120 -15.16 11.15 3.04
C GLY A 120 -16.08 10.37 2.10
N GLN A 121 -17.04 9.65 2.65
CA GLN A 121 -18.09 9.00 1.87
C GLN A 121 -18.90 10.08 1.11
N GLY A 122 -19.04 9.92 -0.20
CA GLY A 122 -19.68 10.90 -1.07
C GLY A 122 -18.74 11.95 -1.68
N SER A 123 -17.48 11.98 -1.27
CA SER A 123 -16.41 12.74 -1.93
C SER A 123 -15.67 11.86 -2.93
N ALA A 124 -15.10 12.46 -3.97
CA ALA A 124 -14.23 11.74 -4.90
C ALA A 124 -12.81 11.64 -4.34
N GLY A 125 -12.27 10.43 -4.27
CA GLY A 125 -10.85 10.22 -4.03
C GLY A 125 -10.00 10.57 -5.25
N VAL A 126 -8.70 10.67 -5.05
CA VAL A 126 -7.75 10.84 -6.15
C VAL A 126 -7.53 9.50 -6.85
N VAL A 127 -7.85 9.44 -8.12
CA VAL A 127 -7.62 8.27 -8.97
C VAL A 127 -6.26 8.43 -9.66
N PRO A 128 -5.27 7.53 -9.43
CA PRO A 128 -4.01 7.61 -10.14
C PRO A 128 -4.18 7.24 -11.61
N GLU A 129 -3.57 8.04 -12.47
CA GLU A 129 -3.49 7.79 -13.90
C GLU A 129 -2.18 7.07 -14.22
N LYS A 130 -2.27 5.93 -14.91
CA LYS A 130 -1.09 5.19 -15.37
C LYS A 130 -0.57 5.81 -16.68
N ILE A 131 0.53 6.55 -16.59
CA ILE A 131 1.17 7.19 -17.75
C ILE A 131 1.97 6.17 -18.57
N SER A 132 2.71 5.30 -17.89
CA SER A 132 3.49 4.22 -18.50
C SER A 132 3.54 3.00 -17.59
N LYS A 133 4.32 1.98 -17.96
CA LYS A 133 4.56 0.81 -17.10
C LYS A 133 5.09 1.20 -15.71
N ASP A 134 5.98 2.18 -15.68
CA ASP A 134 6.78 2.55 -14.50
C ASP A 134 6.47 3.99 -14.03
N THR A 135 5.40 4.62 -14.52
CA THR A 135 5.07 6.01 -14.20
C THR A 135 3.58 6.20 -13.96
N LEU A 136 3.25 6.83 -12.85
CA LEU A 136 1.90 7.22 -12.44
C LEU A 136 1.81 8.71 -12.25
N LYS A 137 0.59 9.24 -12.37
CA LYS A 137 0.22 10.58 -11.91
C LYS A 137 -0.91 10.44 -10.91
N ALA A 138 -0.73 11.03 -9.71
CA ALA A 138 -1.75 11.05 -8.67
C ALA A 138 -1.91 12.49 -8.15
N GLY A 139 -3.01 13.14 -8.47
CA GLY A 139 -3.15 14.56 -8.20
C GLY A 139 -2.07 15.40 -8.90
N GLY A 140 -1.34 16.21 -8.14
CA GLY A 140 -0.18 17.00 -8.62
C GLY A 140 1.14 16.23 -8.70
N TRP A 141 1.17 14.95 -8.28
CA TRP A 141 2.38 14.17 -8.13
C TRP A 141 2.64 13.27 -9.34
N ILE A 142 3.88 13.21 -9.78
CA ILE A 142 4.40 12.22 -10.75
C ILE A 142 5.25 11.23 -9.98
N ILE A 143 4.91 9.95 -10.08
CA ILE A 143 5.59 8.86 -9.40
C ILE A 143 6.20 7.95 -10.46
N LYS A 144 7.52 7.85 -10.47
CA LYS A 144 8.27 6.89 -11.30
C LYS A 144 8.81 5.81 -10.38
N MET A 145 8.71 4.53 -10.75
CA MET A 145 9.09 3.43 -9.88
C MET A 145 9.51 2.19 -10.67
N ASN A 146 10.48 1.46 -10.16
CA ASN A 146 10.82 0.15 -10.73
C ASN A 146 10.06 -0.96 -9.98
N ILE A 147 8.95 -1.43 -10.53
CA ILE A 147 8.21 -2.59 -10.00
C ILE A 147 8.71 -3.94 -10.55
N SER A 148 9.66 -3.93 -11.50
CA SER A 148 10.27 -5.16 -12.01
C SER A 148 11.14 -5.82 -10.94
N PRO A 149 11.16 -7.16 -10.81
CA PRO A 149 12.10 -7.84 -9.92
C PRO A 149 13.57 -7.70 -10.38
N LYS A 150 13.78 -7.19 -11.59
CA LYS A 150 15.13 -6.97 -12.15
C LYS A 150 15.66 -5.57 -11.84
N GLY A 151 16.96 -5.48 -11.58
CA GLY A 151 17.63 -4.22 -11.27
C GLY A 151 17.35 -3.74 -9.85
N LYS A 152 17.85 -2.56 -9.52
CA LYS A 152 17.65 -1.96 -8.19
C LYS A 152 16.20 -1.55 -7.94
N ALA A 153 15.76 -1.63 -6.70
CA ALA A 153 14.55 -0.97 -6.27
C ALA A 153 14.79 0.55 -6.27
N THR A 154 13.96 1.26 -7.00
CA THR A 154 14.06 2.73 -7.11
C THR A 154 12.68 3.33 -7.27
N PHE A 155 12.50 4.52 -6.73
CA PHE A 155 11.37 5.38 -7.09
C PHE A 155 11.76 6.85 -7.02
N THR A 156 11.05 7.67 -7.77
CA THR A 156 11.12 9.13 -7.74
C THR A 156 9.70 9.69 -7.65
N ILE A 157 9.47 10.61 -6.74
CA ILE A 157 8.19 11.31 -6.56
C ILE A 157 8.44 12.79 -6.74
N GLU A 158 7.74 13.41 -7.68
CA GLU A 158 7.94 14.80 -8.07
C GLU A 158 6.62 15.59 -8.00
N ASN A 159 6.65 16.76 -7.39
CA ASN A 159 5.61 17.78 -7.51
C ASN A 159 6.25 19.09 -8.00
N LYS A 160 6.05 19.39 -9.27
CA LYS A 160 6.64 20.58 -9.91
C LYS A 160 6.06 21.89 -9.39
N ALA A 161 4.80 21.90 -8.98
CA ALA A 161 4.16 23.11 -8.46
C ALA A 161 4.72 23.50 -7.08
N GLU A 162 5.16 22.52 -6.31
CA GLU A 162 5.72 22.72 -4.97
C GLU A 162 7.25 22.64 -4.97
N ASN A 163 7.90 22.43 -6.13
CA ASN A 163 9.36 22.23 -6.24
C ASN A 163 9.92 21.16 -5.32
N ILE A 164 9.16 20.05 -5.16
CA ILE A 164 9.56 18.92 -4.31
C ILE A 164 9.94 17.74 -5.19
N VAL A 165 11.08 17.13 -4.91
CA VAL A 165 11.51 15.86 -5.48
C VAL A 165 12.01 14.95 -4.36
N LEU A 166 11.44 13.74 -4.28
CA LEU A 166 11.90 12.67 -3.41
C LEU A 166 12.41 11.52 -4.27
N GLU A 167 13.62 11.07 -3.99
CA GLU A 167 14.28 9.97 -4.71
C GLU A 167 14.71 8.87 -3.74
N TYR A 168 14.54 7.63 -4.16
CA TYR A 168 15.07 6.44 -3.49
C TYR A 168 15.85 5.58 -4.51
N ASP A 169 17.11 5.29 -4.19
CA ASP A 169 18.00 4.42 -4.97
C ASP A 169 18.87 3.50 -4.07
N GLY A 170 18.36 3.20 -2.86
CA GLY A 170 19.08 2.58 -1.73
C GLY A 170 19.38 3.60 -0.62
N SER A 171 19.13 4.87 -0.86
CA SER A 171 19.09 5.94 0.13
C SER A 171 17.98 6.93 -0.24
N THR A 172 17.31 7.51 0.75
CA THR A 172 16.24 8.47 0.51
C THR A 172 16.80 9.88 0.47
N LYS A 173 16.53 10.61 -0.60
CA LYS A 173 16.91 12.02 -0.80
C LYS A 173 15.64 12.84 -1.01
N ILE A 174 15.52 13.95 -0.31
CA ILE A 174 14.43 14.92 -0.50
C ILE A 174 15.05 16.24 -0.93
N THR A 175 14.59 16.76 -2.05
CA THR A 175 14.95 18.09 -2.55
C THR A 175 13.71 18.97 -2.54
N GLU A 176 13.79 20.08 -1.81
CA GLU A 176 12.76 21.10 -1.70
C GLU A 176 13.40 22.46 -1.87
N GLU A 177 12.86 23.28 -2.79
CA GLU A 177 13.38 24.63 -3.09
C GLU A 177 14.90 24.67 -3.34
N GLY A 178 15.46 23.64 -3.96
CA GLY A 178 16.89 23.53 -4.26
C GLY A 178 17.76 23.09 -3.08
N ARG A 179 17.19 22.80 -1.92
CA ARG A 179 17.90 22.22 -0.77
C ARG A 179 17.68 20.70 -0.76
N THR A 180 18.79 19.97 -0.64
CA THR A 180 18.73 18.50 -0.59
C THR A 180 19.06 17.99 0.81
N VAL A 181 18.21 17.12 1.34
CA VAL A 181 18.43 16.39 2.59
C VAL A 181 18.50 14.90 2.26
N ILE A 182 19.50 14.21 2.76
CA ILE A 182 19.66 12.76 2.67
C ILE A 182 19.19 12.18 4.01
N LEU A 183 18.15 11.37 3.96
CA LEU A 183 17.70 10.63 5.14
C LEU A 183 18.57 9.39 5.27
N LYS A 184 19.22 9.25 6.42
CA LYS A 184 19.88 7.99 6.80
C LYS A 184 18.81 7.04 7.32
N ASP A 185 18.82 5.81 6.83
CA ASP A 185 17.99 4.76 7.39
C ASP A 185 18.35 4.59 8.86
N GLN A 186 17.42 4.96 9.73
CA GLN A 186 17.50 4.60 11.14
C GLN A 186 16.85 3.23 11.27
N VAL A 187 17.63 2.18 11.10
CA VAL A 187 17.25 0.86 11.59
C VAL A 187 17.40 0.93 13.11
N PRO A 188 16.34 0.81 13.92
CA PRO A 188 16.52 0.68 15.36
C PRO A 188 17.32 -0.60 15.59
N GLU A 189 18.53 -0.49 16.14
CA GLU A 189 19.23 -1.66 16.67
C GLU A 189 18.36 -2.22 17.79
N LEU A 190 17.69 -3.32 17.50
CA LEU A 190 17.10 -4.16 18.56
C LEU A 190 18.28 -4.81 19.28
N GLU A 191 18.70 -4.24 20.40
CA GLU A 191 19.49 -4.96 21.39
C GLU A 191 18.63 -6.13 21.90
N ILE A 192 19.00 -7.35 21.52
CA ILE A 192 18.43 -8.61 22.01
C ILE A 192 19.17 -9.03 23.28
#